data_57b408c312e2180ad7dd43277a21a6c4
#
_entry.id   57b408c312e2180ad7dd43277a21a6c4
#
_cell.length_a   1.000
_cell.length_b   1.000
_cell.length_c   1.000
_cell.angle_alpha   90.00
_cell.angle_beta   90.00
_cell.angle_gamma   90.00
#
_symmetry.space_group_name_H-M   'P 1'
#
loop_
_entity.id
_entity.type
_entity.pdbx_description
1 polymer ?
#
loop_
_entity_poly.entity_id
_entity_poly.type
_entity_poly.pdbx_seq_one_letter_code
_entity_poly.pdbx_strand_id
1 'polypeptide(L)'
;MNSVLEAGTHPLHGRSEEVSTLCHAIRSAHQTGSLRVSLEGGPGTGKSRLLAEAAALAESAGATVLRGLHEDPVTYDGTVVVLLDDIHCSDETDVKALSRVRLKAAGLPIVWCTSRRWGRPNSPLDIALGSLAEPHRAFRLRPLDERAAQRMAHDILGAEPEGELARAVSSVSGHPQALRILLEGFMDEGRVEIGTRARLTGAGLPEKFTALVRRYLQDCSPSCTHLLLVASVLGTHLIFGELTDVLGLKPSQLLPDLQEAVFSGLLSRDRDDVRFSNTLFRQVILDSMPASAQAAIRRQADEYRARQFGASLEGAGRGTGPDRPAPLAGGRVIRPEPYASTAGVVPRGFPGEAEAADREVRRDPADGAGAAPPIPGWDHLTEKQVLIARLTVQGLTNKEIAGRLYLSPHTVNYHLRKIFQALSIRSRTDLVRLTHSAARERAGAGGTGWPGETRVPF
;
A
#
# COMPACT_ATOMS: atom_id res chain seq x y z
N MET A 1 -0.29 8.44 13.27
CA MET A 1 0.66 8.29 12.15
C MET A 1 1.12 9.68 11.71
N ASN A 2 2.11 10.24 12.42
CA ASN A 2 2.82 11.42 11.95
C ASN A 2 4.13 10.92 11.35
N SER A 3 4.08 10.38 10.13
CA SER A 3 5.20 10.55 9.24
C SER A 3 5.21 12.06 8.98
N VAL A 4 6.21 12.73 9.50
CA VAL A 4 6.43 14.16 9.26
C VAL A 4 6.37 14.34 7.76
N LEU A 5 5.29 14.96 7.26
CA LEU A 5 5.15 15.38 5.87
C LEU A 5 6.06 16.61 5.71
N GLU A 6 7.37 16.37 5.84
CA GLU A 6 8.36 17.40 5.54
C GLU A 6 8.40 17.60 4.03
N ALA A 7 8.29 18.84 3.61
CA ALA A 7 8.54 19.22 2.22
C ALA A 7 9.97 18.77 1.89
N GLY A 8 10.09 17.80 0.98
CA GLY A 8 11.39 17.27 0.57
C GLY A 8 12.23 18.37 -0.06
N THR A 9 13.53 18.33 0.15
CA THR A 9 14.51 19.30 -0.37
C THR A 9 14.61 19.30 -1.91
N HIS A 10 14.10 18.25 -2.57
CA HIS A 10 14.17 18.10 -4.03
C HIS A 10 12.84 18.43 -4.72
N PRO A 11 12.86 19.03 -5.92
CA PRO A 11 11.67 19.35 -6.69
C PRO A 11 10.89 18.09 -7.08
N LEU A 12 9.57 18.25 -7.31
CA LEU A 12 8.71 17.19 -7.82
C LEU A 12 8.84 17.10 -9.35
N HIS A 13 9.29 15.95 -9.84
CA HIS A 13 9.40 15.68 -11.27
C HIS A 13 8.20 14.90 -11.80
N GLY A 14 7.72 15.26 -13.01
CA GLY A 14 6.67 14.53 -13.71
C GLY A 14 5.32 14.49 -13.00
N ARG A 15 5.02 15.50 -12.16
CA ARG A 15 3.79 15.63 -11.37
C ARG A 15 3.13 17.00 -11.50
N SER A 16 3.35 17.68 -12.62
CA SER A 16 2.86 19.04 -12.84
C SER A 16 1.34 19.12 -12.88
N GLU A 17 0.66 18.11 -13.42
CA GLU A 17 -0.80 18.07 -13.48
C GLU A 17 -1.39 17.89 -12.08
N GLU A 18 -0.86 16.97 -11.29
CA GLU A 18 -1.31 16.72 -9.93
C GLU A 18 -1.08 17.94 -9.04
N VAL A 19 0.11 18.56 -9.12
CA VAL A 19 0.44 19.78 -8.36
C VAL A 19 -0.44 20.96 -8.79
N SER A 20 -0.65 21.16 -10.09
CA SER A 20 -1.52 22.24 -10.61
C SER A 20 -2.96 22.07 -10.10
N THR A 21 -3.48 20.84 -10.11
CA THR A 21 -4.83 20.56 -9.60
C THR A 21 -4.94 20.78 -8.10
N LEU A 22 -3.95 20.34 -7.32
CA LEU A 22 -3.91 20.59 -5.88
C LEU A 22 -3.87 22.10 -5.59
N CYS A 23 -3.02 22.83 -6.29
CA CYS A 23 -2.93 24.29 -6.18
C CYS A 23 -4.27 24.98 -6.49
N HIS A 24 -4.90 24.59 -7.61
CA HIS A 24 -6.21 25.13 -7.99
C HIS A 24 -7.28 24.78 -6.94
N ALA A 25 -7.33 23.54 -6.49
CA ALA A 25 -8.26 23.07 -5.48
C ALA A 25 -8.17 23.90 -4.19
N ILE A 26 -6.96 24.10 -3.69
CA ILE A 26 -6.71 24.85 -2.45
C ILE A 26 -7.09 26.33 -2.60
N ARG A 27 -6.63 26.97 -3.68
CA ARG A 27 -6.86 28.41 -3.90
C ARG A 27 -8.31 28.76 -4.22
N SER A 28 -9.05 27.87 -4.90
CA SER A 28 -10.43 28.14 -5.29
C SER A 28 -11.46 27.68 -4.27
N ALA A 29 -11.06 26.97 -3.21
CA ALA A 29 -11.97 26.35 -2.25
C ALA A 29 -12.97 27.34 -1.62
N HIS A 30 -12.53 28.57 -1.32
CA HIS A 30 -13.40 29.62 -0.78
C HIS A 30 -14.51 30.05 -1.76
N GLN A 31 -14.35 29.82 -3.06
CA GLN A 31 -15.34 30.13 -4.10
C GLN A 31 -16.15 28.90 -4.51
N THR A 32 -15.49 27.73 -4.58
CA THR A 32 -16.09 26.49 -5.10
C THR A 32 -16.69 25.59 -4.01
N GLY A 33 -16.41 25.90 -2.75
CA GLY A 33 -16.81 25.08 -1.60
C GLY A 33 -15.86 23.90 -1.37
N SER A 34 -16.30 22.97 -0.52
CA SER A 34 -15.51 21.79 -0.18
C SER A 34 -15.32 20.85 -1.36
N LEU A 35 -14.16 20.20 -1.42
CA LEU A 35 -13.85 19.22 -2.46
C LEU A 35 -12.88 18.15 -1.95
N ARG A 36 -12.82 17.02 -2.67
CA ARG A 36 -11.89 15.92 -2.37
C ARG A 36 -10.94 15.66 -3.53
N VAL A 37 -9.64 15.55 -3.20
CA VAL A 37 -8.58 15.12 -4.12
C VAL A 37 -7.99 13.82 -3.58
N SER A 38 -8.01 12.74 -4.37
CA SER A 38 -7.48 11.44 -3.97
C SER A 38 -6.28 11.07 -4.84
N LEU A 39 -5.18 10.68 -4.19
CA LEU A 39 -3.97 10.20 -4.81
C LEU A 39 -3.90 8.68 -4.67
N GLU A 40 -4.06 7.95 -5.76
CA GLU A 40 -3.98 6.48 -5.78
C GLU A 40 -2.68 6.02 -6.43
N GLY A 41 -2.02 5.04 -5.82
CA GLY A 41 -0.79 4.51 -6.39
C GLY A 41 -0.15 3.40 -5.55
N GLY A 42 0.79 2.68 -6.13
CA GLY A 42 1.59 1.66 -5.44
C GLY A 42 2.48 2.25 -4.32
N PRO A 43 3.16 1.39 -3.56
CA PRO A 43 4.20 1.85 -2.63
C PRO A 43 5.28 2.64 -3.37
N GLY A 44 5.81 3.70 -2.75
CA GLY A 44 6.93 4.47 -3.30
C GLY A 44 6.67 5.30 -4.56
N THR A 45 5.40 5.44 -5.01
CA THR A 45 5.04 6.26 -6.19
C THR A 45 5.05 7.77 -5.93
N GLY A 46 5.26 8.20 -4.68
CA GLY A 46 5.35 9.61 -4.31
C GLY A 46 4.08 10.23 -3.74
N LYS A 47 3.07 9.43 -3.32
CA LYS A 47 1.81 9.92 -2.72
C LYS A 47 2.05 10.86 -1.54
N SER A 48 2.80 10.40 -0.54
CA SER A 48 3.11 11.20 0.67
C SER A 48 3.88 12.47 0.33
N ARG A 49 4.75 12.45 -0.69
CA ARG A 49 5.49 13.62 -1.16
C ARG A 49 4.55 14.66 -1.80
N LEU A 50 3.54 14.21 -2.57
CA LEU A 50 2.51 15.10 -3.11
C LEU A 50 1.59 15.67 -2.01
N LEU A 51 1.28 14.89 -0.97
CA LEU A 51 0.56 15.42 0.19
C LEU A 51 1.40 16.48 0.94
N ALA A 52 2.71 16.29 1.06
CA ALA A 52 3.60 17.29 1.64
C ALA A 52 3.63 18.58 0.80
N GLU A 53 3.60 18.46 -0.52
CA GLU A 53 3.48 19.61 -1.44
C GLU A 53 2.14 20.34 -1.26
N ALA A 54 1.03 19.56 -1.14
CA ALA A 54 -0.28 20.13 -0.85
C ALA A 54 -0.28 20.91 0.48
N ALA A 55 0.44 20.41 1.50
CA ALA A 55 0.63 21.14 2.76
C ALA A 55 1.30 22.49 2.54
N ALA A 56 2.44 22.51 1.84
CA ALA A 56 3.20 23.73 1.57
C ALA A 56 2.39 24.75 0.74
N LEU A 57 1.64 24.26 -0.27
CA LEU A 57 0.73 25.09 -1.06
C LEU A 57 -0.40 25.69 -0.21
N ALA A 58 -0.97 24.91 0.71
CA ALA A 58 -2.03 25.35 1.60
C ALA A 58 -1.52 26.40 2.62
N GLU A 59 -0.37 26.16 3.22
CA GLU A 59 0.28 27.11 4.13
C GLU A 59 0.61 28.44 3.44
N SER A 60 1.15 28.36 2.21
CA SER A 60 1.44 29.55 1.41
C SER A 60 0.18 30.33 1.00
N ALA A 61 -0.97 29.66 0.94
CA ALA A 61 -2.26 30.26 0.66
C ALA A 61 -2.99 30.78 1.92
N GLY A 62 -2.40 30.64 3.11
CA GLY A 62 -2.99 31.06 4.39
C GLY A 62 -4.13 30.14 4.86
N ALA A 63 -4.20 28.89 4.38
CA ALA A 63 -5.20 27.93 4.80
C ALA A 63 -4.82 27.24 6.12
N THR A 64 -5.81 26.83 6.90
CA THR A 64 -5.59 25.95 8.06
C THR A 64 -5.25 24.53 7.59
N VAL A 65 -4.08 24.02 7.93
CA VAL A 65 -3.59 22.70 7.50
C VAL A 65 -3.68 21.69 8.63
N LEU A 66 -4.38 20.57 8.39
CA LEU A 66 -4.45 19.41 9.29
C LEU A 66 -3.68 18.23 8.67
N ARG A 67 -2.61 17.78 9.32
CA ARG A 67 -1.82 16.60 8.89
C ARG A 67 -2.34 15.31 9.50
N GLY A 68 -3.65 15.13 9.50
CA GLY A 68 -4.37 13.99 10.07
C GLY A 68 -5.69 14.43 10.70
N LEU A 69 -6.52 13.47 11.12
CA LEU A 69 -7.82 13.74 11.75
C LEU A 69 -7.72 13.97 13.27
N HIS A 70 -6.57 13.72 13.86
CA HIS A 70 -6.33 13.81 15.30
C HIS A 70 -5.59 15.10 15.70
N GLU A 71 -5.18 15.90 14.71
CA GLU A 71 -4.68 17.23 14.95
C GLU A 71 -5.87 18.16 15.23
N ASP A 72 -5.77 18.92 16.30
CA ASP A 72 -6.85 19.76 16.75
C ASP A 72 -6.30 21.18 17.02
N PRO A 73 -6.18 22.02 15.99
CA PRO A 73 -5.84 23.41 16.19
C PRO A 73 -6.95 24.12 17.00
N VAL A 74 -6.57 25.12 17.77
CA VAL A 74 -7.49 25.86 18.65
C VAL A 74 -8.62 26.54 17.86
N THR A 75 -8.33 26.97 16.63
CA THR A 75 -9.31 27.61 15.74
C THR A 75 -9.11 27.16 14.30
N TYR A 76 -10.22 27.03 13.59
CA TYR A 76 -10.25 26.87 12.14
C TYR A 76 -10.57 28.23 11.52
N ASP A 77 -9.75 28.69 10.60
CA ASP A 77 -9.95 29.97 9.92
C ASP A 77 -9.79 29.80 8.41
N GLY A 78 -10.66 30.43 7.63
CA GLY A 78 -10.64 30.37 6.19
C GLY A 78 -10.83 28.97 5.60
N THR A 79 -10.03 28.62 4.60
CA THR A 79 -10.05 27.28 3.99
C THR A 79 -9.32 26.28 4.87
N VAL A 80 -9.94 25.12 5.12
CA VAL A 80 -9.33 24.02 5.87
C VAL A 80 -8.82 22.95 4.88
N VAL A 81 -7.53 22.62 4.94
CA VAL A 81 -6.93 21.57 4.12
C VAL A 81 -6.56 20.39 5.02
N VAL A 82 -7.17 19.24 4.77
CA VAL A 82 -6.98 18.02 5.56
C VAL A 82 -6.18 17.00 4.75
N LEU A 83 -5.02 16.63 5.23
CA LEU A 83 -4.11 15.69 4.58
C LEU A 83 -4.21 14.34 5.26
N LEU A 84 -4.63 13.31 4.51
CA LEU A 84 -4.84 11.96 5.01
C LEU A 84 -4.02 10.97 4.18
N ASP A 85 -2.91 10.54 4.75
CA ASP A 85 -2.03 9.58 4.09
C ASP A 85 -2.45 8.14 4.40
N ASP A 86 -2.38 7.27 3.37
CA ASP A 86 -2.67 5.83 3.46
C ASP A 86 -4.03 5.51 4.11
N ILE A 87 -5.12 6.19 3.69
CA ILE A 87 -6.47 6.04 4.26
C ILE A 87 -7.01 4.61 4.18
N HIS A 88 -6.47 3.75 3.33
CA HIS A 88 -6.81 2.32 3.26
C HIS A 88 -6.46 1.53 4.54
N CYS A 89 -5.70 2.12 5.46
CA CYS A 89 -5.35 1.56 6.77
C CYS A 89 -6.21 2.14 7.91
N SER A 90 -7.20 2.98 7.61
CA SER A 90 -8.04 3.65 8.61
C SER A 90 -9.04 2.69 9.27
N ASP A 91 -9.50 3.07 10.44
CA ASP A 91 -10.48 2.34 11.23
C ASP A 91 -11.70 3.22 11.59
N GLU A 92 -12.61 2.69 12.39
CA GLU A 92 -13.81 3.42 12.84
C GLU A 92 -13.51 4.63 13.73
N THR A 93 -12.35 4.66 14.39
CA THR A 93 -11.97 5.82 15.22
C THR A 93 -11.63 7.00 14.33
N ASP A 94 -11.05 6.75 13.16
CA ASP A 94 -10.78 7.76 12.15
C ASP A 94 -12.09 8.34 11.57
N VAL A 95 -13.15 7.53 11.42
CA VAL A 95 -14.48 8.02 11.00
C VAL A 95 -15.10 8.96 12.04
N LYS A 96 -14.96 8.64 13.33
CA LYS A 96 -15.40 9.54 14.42
C LYS A 96 -14.59 10.84 14.43
N ALA A 97 -13.30 10.76 14.18
CA ALA A 97 -12.44 11.95 14.07
C ALA A 97 -12.80 12.82 12.85
N LEU A 98 -13.11 12.21 11.70
CA LEU A 98 -13.65 12.91 10.53
C LEU A 98 -14.89 13.73 10.87
N SER A 99 -15.85 13.14 11.60
CA SER A 99 -17.07 13.80 12.01
C SER A 99 -16.80 15.02 12.92
N ARG A 100 -15.82 14.91 13.82
CA ARG A 100 -15.39 16.03 14.69
C ARG A 100 -14.77 17.18 13.88
N VAL A 101 -13.88 16.86 12.92
CA VAL A 101 -13.27 17.87 12.04
C VAL A 101 -14.34 18.61 11.26
N ARG A 102 -15.31 17.89 10.68
CA ARG A 102 -16.42 18.48 9.93
C ARG A 102 -17.31 19.38 10.79
N LEU A 103 -17.59 18.96 12.02
CA LEU A 103 -18.39 19.76 12.95
C LEU A 103 -17.67 21.08 13.33
N LYS A 104 -16.36 21.01 13.59
CA LYS A 104 -15.56 22.20 13.93
C LYS A 104 -15.35 23.14 12.75
N ALA A 105 -15.23 22.60 11.55
CA ALA A 105 -15.10 23.35 10.30
C ALA A 105 -16.47 23.67 9.66
N ALA A 106 -17.57 23.59 10.43
CA ALA A 106 -18.90 23.86 9.89
C ALA A 106 -19.01 25.27 9.31
N GLY A 107 -19.43 25.36 8.05
CA GLY A 107 -19.50 26.63 7.29
C GLY A 107 -18.21 27.06 6.61
N LEU A 108 -17.10 26.37 6.83
CA LEU A 108 -15.84 26.59 6.11
C LEU A 108 -15.65 25.61 4.96
N PRO A 109 -15.01 26.00 3.85
CA PRO A 109 -14.66 25.10 2.78
C PRO A 109 -13.54 24.16 3.22
N ILE A 110 -13.71 22.85 2.98
CA ILE A 110 -12.74 21.83 3.33
C ILE A 110 -12.18 21.18 2.06
N VAL A 111 -10.86 21.15 1.94
CA VAL A 111 -10.15 20.40 0.89
C VAL A 111 -9.57 19.12 1.49
N TRP A 112 -10.18 17.99 1.14
CA TRP A 112 -9.69 16.68 1.57
C TRP A 112 -8.64 16.19 0.59
N CYS A 113 -7.38 16.18 0.98
CA CYS A 113 -6.28 15.59 0.21
C CYS A 113 -5.96 14.21 0.79
N THR A 114 -6.29 13.17 0.05
CA THR A 114 -6.18 11.80 0.55
C THR A 114 -5.19 10.98 -0.29
N SER A 115 -4.52 10.02 0.33
CA SER A 115 -3.76 9.02 -0.39
C SER A 115 -4.21 7.61 -0.05
N ARG A 116 -4.16 6.70 -1.04
CA ARG A 116 -4.43 5.28 -0.83
C ARG A 116 -3.63 4.41 -1.80
N ARG A 117 -3.45 3.14 -1.43
CA ARG A 117 -2.97 2.13 -2.38
C ARG A 117 -4.12 1.67 -3.25
N TRP A 118 -3.93 1.69 -4.58
CA TRP A 118 -4.93 1.21 -5.51
C TRP A 118 -5.13 -0.31 -5.37
N GLY A 119 -6.35 -0.80 -5.68
CA GLY A 119 -6.69 -2.21 -5.57
C GLY A 119 -6.95 -2.73 -4.15
N ARG A 120 -6.69 -1.94 -3.11
CA ARG A 120 -7.10 -2.28 -1.74
C ARG A 120 -8.60 -2.07 -1.55
N PRO A 121 -9.28 -2.91 -0.74
CA PRO A 121 -10.67 -2.68 -0.36
C PRO A 121 -10.87 -1.29 0.26
N ASN A 122 -12.05 -0.75 0.14
CA ASN A 122 -12.38 0.52 0.78
C ASN A 122 -12.36 0.34 2.30
N SER A 123 -11.66 1.25 2.97
CA SER A 123 -11.66 1.34 4.42
C SER A 123 -12.93 2.04 4.93
N PRO A 124 -13.23 1.98 6.24
CA PRO A 124 -14.33 2.76 6.82
C PRO A 124 -14.25 4.25 6.48
N LEU A 125 -13.03 4.82 6.48
CA LEU A 125 -12.82 6.23 6.15
C LEU A 125 -13.01 6.52 4.65
N ASP A 126 -12.61 5.60 3.75
CA ASP A 126 -12.90 5.69 2.31
C ASP A 126 -14.40 5.77 2.05
N ILE A 127 -15.17 4.90 2.73
CA ILE A 127 -16.64 4.85 2.63
C ILE A 127 -17.24 6.15 3.16
N ALA A 128 -16.81 6.59 4.34
CA ALA A 128 -17.30 7.82 4.96
C ALA A 128 -17.02 9.05 4.10
N LEU A 129 -15.80 9.18 3.56
CA LEU A 129 -15.44 10.26 2.62
C LEU A 129 -16.20 10.13 1.29
N GLY A 130 -16.47 8.89 0.83
CA GLY A 130 -17.24 8.62 -0.37
C GLY A 130 -18.72 9.02 -0.26
N SER A 131 -19.28 9.02 0.95
CA SER A 131 -20.65 9.44 1.22
C SER A 131 -20.84 10.95 1.27
N LEU A 132 -19.74 11.75 1.28
CA LEU A 132 -19.82 13.20 1.22
C LEU A 132 -20.26 13.62 -0.20
N ALA A 133 -21.23 14.51 -0.28
CA ALA A 133 -21.72 15.07 -1.55
C ALA A 133 -20.77 16.13 -2.13
N GLU A 134 -19.48 15.96 -1.95
CA GLU A 134 -18.45 16.90 -2.40
C GLU A 134 -17.87 16.49 -3.75
N PRO A 135 -17.50 17.43 -4.62
CA PRO A 135 -16.79 17.14 -5.86
C PRO A 135 -15.53 16.33 -5.58
N HIS A 136 -15.28 15.28 -6.37
CA HIS A 136 -14.15 14.38 -6.18
C HIS A 136 -13.29 14.32 -7.44
N ARG A 137 -11.98 14.51 -7.26
CA ARG A 137 -10.97 14.26 -8.30
C ARG A 137 -10.01 13.19 -7.80
N ALA A 138 -9.84 12.13 -8.59
CA ALA A 138 -8.91 11.04 -8.29
C ALA A 138 -7.77 11.02 -9.31
N PHE A 139 -6.53 10.96 -8.81
CA PHE A 139 -5.32 10.79 -9.61
C PHE A 139 -4.73 9.41 -9.36
N ARG A 140 -4.53 8.67 -10.42
CA ARG A 140 -3.78 7.42 -10.39
C ARG A 140 -2.33 7.70 -10.74
N LEU A 141 -1.47 7.72 -9.73
CA LEU A 141 -0.04 7.99 -9.91
C LEU A 141 0.63 6.81 -10.63
N ARG A 142 1.12 7.08 -11.82
CA ARG A 142 1.92 6.14 -12.62
C ARG A 142 3.41 6.29 -12.28
N PRO A 143 4.26 5.33 -12.67
CA PRO A 143 5.71 5.54 -12.66
C PRO A 143 6.07 6.84 -13.38
N LEU A 144 7.18 7.47 -13.00
CA LEU A 144 7.70 8.63 -13.71
C LEU A 144 8.07 8.23 -15.14
N ASP A 145 7.84 9.13 -16.08
CA ASP A 145 8.39 8.97 -17.42
C ASP A 145 9.93 9.04 -17.39
N GLU A 146 10.56 8.59 -18.46
CA GLU A 146 12.03 8.53 -18.53
C GLU A 146 12.68 9.90 -18.33
N ARG A 147 12.10 10.97 -18.88
CA ARG A 147 12.61 12.33 -18.74
C ARG A 147 12.50 12.83 -17.29
N ALA A 148 11.40 12.53 -16.62
CA ALA A 148 11.21 12.90 -15.21
C ALA A 148 12.16 12.10 -14.31
N ALA A 149 12.36 10.82 -14.58
CA ALA A 149 13.31 9.98 -13.85
C ALA A 149 14.76 10.47 -14.04
N GLN A 150 15.15 10.86 -15.26
CA GLN A 150 16.46 11.44 -15.55
C GLN A 150 16.66 12.78 -14.84
N ARG A 151 15.66 13.68 -14.87
CA ARG A 151 15.74 14.95 -14.11
C ARG A 151 15.86 14.71 -12.61
N MET A 152 15.09 13.77 -12.07
CA MET A 152 15.21 13.39 -10.66
C MET A 152 16.60 12.85 -10.33
N ALA A 153 17.17 12.02 -11.20
CA ALA A 153 18.52 11.50 -11.04
C ALA A 153 19.57 12.62 -11.11
N HIS A 154 19.43 13.55 -12.04
CA HIS A 154 20.29 14.72 -12.15
C HIS A 154 20.28 15.56 -10.87
N ASP A 155 19.10 15.84 -10.31
CA ASP A 155 18.97 16.66 -9.10
C ASP A 155 19.58 15.97 -7.87
N ILE A 156 19.46 14.63 -7.78
CA ILE A 156 20.05 13.85 -6.68
C ILE A 156 21.59 13.80 -6.80
N LEU A 157 22.09 13.60 -8.01
CA LEU A 157 23.53 13.43 -8.27
C LEU A 157 24.27 14.76 -8.45
N GLY A 158 23.57 15.83 -8.80
CA GLY A 158 24.20 17.11 -9.23
C GLY A 158 24.81 17.07 -10.62
N ALA A 159 24.68 15.96 -11.36
CA ALA A 159 25.19 15.76 -12.72
C ALA A 159 24.37 14.71 -13.48
N GLU A 160 24.40 14.73 -14.81
CA GLU A 160 23.73 13.71 -15.62
C GLU A 160 24.39 12.33 -15.47
N PRO A 161 23.62 11.26 -15.20
CA PRO A 161 24.14 9.90 -15.12
C PRO A 161 24.57 9.40 -16.52
N GLU A 162 25.68 8.68 -16.60
CA GLU A 162 26.14 8.04 -17.82
C GLU A 162 26.54 6.57 -17.63
N GLY A 163 26.69 5.83 -18.72
CA GLY A 163 27.15 4.45 -18.73
C GLY A 163 26.29 3.50 -17.90
N GLU A 164 26.90 2.82 -16.94
CA GLU A 164 26.21 1.86 -16.05
C GLU A 164 25.24 2.54 -15.11
N LEU A 165 25.54 3.75 -14.64
CA LEU A 165 24.64 4.50 -13.77
C LEU A 165 23.36 4.90 -14.50
N ALA A 166 23.45 5.34 -15.77
CA ALA A 166 22.29 5.64 -16.59
C ALA A 166 21.43 4.39 -16.84
N ARG A 167 22.07 3.23 -17.08
CA ARG A 167 21.36 1.94 -17.21
C ARG A 167 20.64 1.55 -15.91
N ALA A 168 21.28 1.75 -14.76
CA ALA A 168 20.66 1.49 -13.46
C ALA A 168 19.45 2.39 -13.22
N VAL A 169 19.52 3.68 -13.56
CA VAL A 169 18.39 4.63 -13.50
C VAL A 169 17.22 4.15 -14.37
N SER A 170 17.47 3.77 -15.62
CA SER A 170 16.43 3.25 -16.53
C SER A 170 15.83 1.93 -16.03
N SER A 171 16.65 1.07 -15.41
CA SER A 171 16.21 -0.23 -14.86
C SER A 171 15.25 -0.11 -13.68
N VAL A 172 15.19 1.04 -13.00
CA VAL A 172 14.24 1.31 -11.91
C VAL A 172 12.83 1.59 -12.42
N SER A 173 12.64 1.71 -13.75
CA SER A 173 11.32 1.89 -14.39
C SER A 173 10.52 3.09 -13.84
N GLY A 174 11.20 4.18 -13.51
CA GLY A 174 10.59 5.43 -13.05
C GLY A 174 9.92 5.36 -11.66
N HIS A 175 10.29 4.40 -10.82
CA HIS A 175 9.78 4.29 -9.45
C HIS A 175 10.51 5.26 -8.51
N PRO A 176 9.88 6.37 -8.05
CA PRO A 176 10.60 7.48 -7.42
C PRO A 176 11.39 7.08 -6.16
N GLN A 177 10.78 6.30 -5.27
CA GLN A 177 11.43 5.88 -4.03
C GLN A 177 12.60 4.93 -4.30
N ALA A 178 12.43 3.99 -5.22
CA ALA A 178 13.49 3.06 -5.58
C ALA A 178 14.66 3.78 -6.25
N LEU A 179 14.37 4.74 -7.15
CA LEU A 179 15.37 5.58 -7.79
C LEU A 179 16.18 6.38 -6.77
N ARG A 180 15.50 7.05 -5.84
CA ARG A 180 16.16 7.81 -4.77
C ARG A 180 17.07 6.92 -3.91
N ILE A 181 16.55 5.80 -3.41
CA ILE A 181 17.32 4.90 -2.53
C ILE A 181 18.50 4.27 -3.28
N LEU A 182 18.34 3.96 -4.56
CA LEU A 182 19.43 3.44 -5.40
C LEU A 182 20.57 4.45 -5.52
N LEU A 183 20.24 5.70 -5.87
CA LEU A 183 21.26 6.74 -6.09
C LEU A 183 21.90 7.18 -4.78
N GLU A 184 21.11 7.45 -3.74
CA GLU A 184 21.63 7.76 -2.40
C GLU A 184 22.53 6.63 -1.88
N GLY A 185 22.14 5.37 -2.10
CA GLY A 185 22.94 4.21 -1.71
C GLY A 185 24.28 4.17 -2.42
N PHE A 186 24.33 4.41 -3.72
CA PHE A 186 25.61 4.49 -4.46
C PHE A 186 26.50 5.66 -3.98
N MET A 187 25.89 6.81 -3.66
CA MET A 187 26.61 7.97 -3.13
C MET A 187 27.19 7.69 -1.73
N ASP A 188 26.39 7.11 -0.84
CA ASP A 188 26.81 6.78 0.52
C ASP A 188 27.95 5.75 0.57
N GLU A 189 27.94 4.82 -0.38
CA GLU A 189 29.02 3.84 -0.55
C GLU A 189 30.27 4.41 -1.29
N GLY A 190 30.25 5.70 -1.65
CA GLY A 190 31.36 6.35 -2.37
C GLY A 190 31.58 5.79 -3.77
N ARG A 191 30.54 5.26 -4.41
CA ARG A 191 30.61 4.56 -5.70
C ARG A 191 30.15 5.40 -6.88
N VAL A 192 30.03 6.72 -6.71
CA VAL A 192 29.71 7.67 -7.77
C VAL A 192 30.86 8.67 -7.91
N GLU A 193 31.46 8.71 -9.09
CA GLU A 193 32.35 9.78 -9.48
C GLU A 193 31.58 10.87 -10.19
N ILE A 194 31.62 12.08 -9.63
CA ILE A 194 30.92 13.26 -10.16
C ILE A 194 31.96 14.17 -10.85
N GLY A 195 31.84 14.28 -12.18
CA GLY A 195 32.57 15.22 -13.00
C GLY A 195 31.59 16.08 -13.80
N THR A 196 31.83 16.26 -15.11
CA THR A 196 30.82 16.81 -16.02
C THR A 196 29.59 15.92 -16.15
N ARG A 197 29.76 14.63 -15.88
CA ARG A 197 28.73 13.58 -15.77
C ARG A 197 29.03 12.69 -14.57
N ALA A 198 27.97 12.02 -14.06
CA ALA A 198 28.09 11.08 -12.96
C ALA A 198 28.31 9.65 -13.49
N ARG A 199 29.33 8.97 -12.99
CA ARG A 199 29.69 7.58 -13.35
C ARG A 199 29.65 6.67 -12.16
N LEU A 200 29.23 5.42 -12.39
CA LEU A 200 29.29 4.38 -11.38
C LEU A 200 30.69 3.75 -11.35
N THR A 201 31.27 3.64 -10.16
CA THR A 201 32.50 2.90 -9.89
C THR A 201 32.18 1.63 -9.12
N GLY A 202 32.64 0.49 -9.62
CA GLY A 202 32.39 -0.81 -8.99
C GLY A 202 31.09 -1.49 -9.44
N ALA A 203 30.90 -2.73 -9.03
CA ALA A 203 29.81 -3.60 -9.45
C ALA A 203 28.82 -3.89 -8.32
N GLY A 204 27.59 -4.28 -8.67
CA GLY A 204 26.54 -4.68 -7.73
C GLY A 204 25.60 -3.55 -7.29
N LEU A 205 24.56 -3.89 -6.54
CA LEU A 205 23.57 -2.96 -6.03
C LEU A 205 23.94 -2.48 -4.61
N PRO A 206 23.57 -1.25 -4.24
CA PRO A 206 23.82 -0.74 -2.88
C PRO A 206 23.05 -1.52 -1.82
N GLU A 207 23.63 -1.64 -0.61
CA GLU A 207 22.97 -2.34 0.49
C GLU A 207 21.65 -1.68 0.89
N LYS A 208 21.54 -0.36 0.86
CA LYS A 208 20.26 0.35 1.12
C LYS A 208 19.15 -0.08 0.15
N PHE A 209 19.50 -0.31 -1.12
CA PHE A 209 18.53 -0.74 -2.13
C PHE A 209 18.14 -2.21 -1.95
N THR A 210 19.11 -3.08 -1.67
CA THR A 210 18.84 -4.50 -1.39
C THR A 210 18.01 -4.67 -0.12
N ALA A 211 18.28 -3.87 0.93
CA ALA A 211 17.50 -3.84 2.14
C ALA A 211 16.05 -3.38 1.92
N LEU A 212 15.81 -2.41 1.03
CA LEU A 212 14.45 -2.00 0.64
C LEU A 212 13.68 -3.19 0.06
N VAL A 213 14.26 -3.93 -0.87
CA VAL A 213 13.60 -5.07 -1.53
C VAL A 213 13.36 -6.21 -0.53
N ARG A 214 14.34 -6.53 0.31
CA ARG A 214 14.19 -7.51 1.39
C ARG A 214 13.05 -7.15 2.34
N ARG A 215 12.90 -5.86 2.67
CA ARG A 215 11.79 -5.38 3.50
C ARG A 215 10.44 -5.61 2.82
N TYR A 216 10.33 -5.33 1.51
CA TYR A 216 9.09 -5.62 0.77
C TYR A 216 8.76 -7.11 0.77
N LEU A 217 9.77 -7.99 0.64
CA LEU A 217 9.58 -9.44 0.75
C LEU A 217 9.16 -9.88 2.16
N GLN A 218 9.73 -9.28 3.21
CA GLN A 218 9.38 -9.60 4.59
C GLN A 218 7.94 -9.18 4.95
N ASP A 219 7.40 -8.19 4.26
CA ASP A 219 6.02 -7.75 4.41
C ASP A 219 5.02 -8.66 3.67
N CYS A 220 5.49 -9.59 2.81
CA CYS A 220 4.67 -10.57 2.10
C CYS A 220 4.43 -11.85 2.92
N SER A 221 3.32 -12.53 2.63
CA SER A 221 3.05 -13.87 3.16
C SER A 221 4.08 -14.90 2.66
N PRO A 222 4.26 -16.04 3.34
CA PRO A 222 5.17 -17.09 2.87
C PRO A 222 4.83 -17.61 1.47
N SER A 223 3.55 -17.75 1.14
CA SER A 223 3.08 -18.16 -0.19
C SER A 223 3.38 -17.13 -1.26
N CYS A 224 3.13 -15.85 -0.98
CA CYS A 224 3.49 -14.75 -1.88
C CYS A 224 5.02 -14.66 -2.07
N THR A 225 5.81 -14.82 -0.99
CA THR A 225 7.27 -14.85 -1.08
C THR A 225 7.75 -16.00 -1.97
N HIS A 226 7.19 -17.21 -1.81
CA HIS A 226 7.50 -18.37 -2.65
C HIS A 226 7.16 -18.09 -4.12
N LEU A 227 5.97 -17.52 -4.40
CA LEU A 227 5.59 -17.09 -5.73
C LEU A 227 6.63 -16.14 -6.33
N LEU A 228 7.04 -15.10 -5.59
CA LEU A 228 7.99 -14.08 -6.05
C LEU A 228 9.39 -14.67 -6.33
N LEU A 229 9.85 -15.63 -5.50
CA LEU A 229 11.10 -16.34 -5.72
C LEU A 229 11.04 -17.12 -7.04
N VAL A 230 10.01 -17.95 -7.25
CA VAL A 230 9.83 -18.69 -8.50
C VAL A 230 9.70 -17.74 -9.69
N ALA A 231 8.85 -16.73 -9.59
CA ALA A 231 8.64 -15.73 -10.63
C ALA A 231 9.95 -15.04 -11.04
N SER A 232 10.86 -14.77 -10.08
CA SER A 232 12.15 -14.12 -10.36
C SER A 232 13.04 -14.94 -11.30
N VAL A 233 12.92 -16.27 -11.27
CA VAL A 233 13.66 -17.19 -12.15
C VAL A 233 13.02 -17.23 -13.54
N LEU A 234 11.67 -17.23 -13.63
CA LEU A 234 10.94 -17.35 -14.89
C LEU A 234 11.13 -16.16 -15.81
N GLY A 235 11.32 -14.96 -15.27
CA GLY A 235 11.60 -13.78 -16.08
C GLY A 235 10.97 -12.48 -15.56
N THR A 236 11.02 -11.44 -16.39
CA THR A 236 10.41 -10.14 -16.06
C THR A 236 8.92 -10.15 -16.32
N HIS A 237 8.48 -10.75 -17.44
CA HIS A 237 7.09 -10.99 -17.80
C HIS A 237 6.69 -12.38 -17.38
N LEU A 238 5.57 -12.52 -16.70
CA LEU A 238 5.14 -13.77 -16.10
C LEU A 238 4.00 -14.38 -16.92
N ILE A 239 4.23 -15.56 -17.44
CA ILE A 239 3.21 -16.36 -18.11
C ILE A 239 2.44 -17.14 -17.04
N PHE A 240 1.14 -16.85 -16.89
CA PHE A 240 0.32 -17.40 -15.83
C PHE A 240 0.29 -18.94 -15.81
N GLY A 241 0.19 -19.57 -16.98
CA GLY A 241 0.21 -21.04 -17.10
C GLY A 241 1.54 -21.66 -16.70
N GLU A 242 2.67 -21.03 -17.03
CA GLU A 242 4.00 -21.46 -16.61
C GLU A 242 4.18 -21.33 -15.08
N LEU A 243 3.72 -20.23 -14.50
CA LEU A 243 3.80 -19.99 -13.08
C LEU A 243 2.97 -21.02 -12.28
N THR A 244 1.76 -21.35 -12.74
CA THR A 244 0.90 -22.36 -12.11
C THR A 244 1.50 -23.77 -12.20
N ASP A 245 2.08 -24.14 -13.36
CA ASP A 245 2.71 -25.44 -13.56
C ASP A 245 3.94 -25.63 -12.67
N VAL A 246 4.82 -24.63 -12.66
CA VAL A 246 6.07 -24.66 -11.85
C VAL A 246 5.76 -24.66 -10.35
N LEU A 247 4.75 -23.92 -9.91
CA LEU A 247 4.32 -23.92 -8.51
C LEU A 247 3.47 -25.14 -8.12
N GLY A 248 2.98 -25.92 -9.07
CA GLY A 248 2.07 -27.03 -8.81
C GLY A 248 0.71 -26.59 -8.25
N LEU A 249 0.29 -25.34 -8.51
CA LEU A 249 -0.92 -24.73 -7.98
C LEU A 249 -2.02 -24.63 -9.03
N LYS A 250 -3.28 -24.69 -8.57
CA LYS A 250 -4.41 -24.35 -9.43
C LYS A 250 -4.47 -22.83 -9.64
N PRO A 251 -4.98 -22.34 -10.80
CA PRO A 251 -5.13 -20.91 -11.06
C PRO A 251 -5.83 -20.13 -9.95
N SER A 252 -6.88 -20.68 -9.35
CA SER A 252 -7.63 -20.05 -8.25
C SER A 252 -6.83 -19.89 -6.96
N GLN A 253 -5.86 -20.78 -6.71
CA GLN A 253 -4.99 -20.71 -5.52
C GLN A 253 -3.89 -19.66 -5.68
N LEU A 254 -3.49 -19.35 -6.91
CA LEU A 254 -2.44 -18.38 -7.21
C LEU A 254 -2.93 -16.93 -7.11
N LEU A 255 -4.22 -16.67 -7.34
CA LEU A 255 -4.77 -15.31 -7.42
C LEU A 255 -4.55 -14.46 -6.15
N PRO A 256 -4.74 -14.97 -4.92
CA PRO A 256 -4.49 -14.18 -3.70
C PRO A 256 -3.02 -13.75 -3.58
N ASP A 257 -2.08 -14.65 -3.87
CA ASP A 257 -0.64 -14.37 -3.78
C ASP A 257 -0.19 -13.37 -4.86
N LEU A 258 -0.75 -13.48 -6.08
CA LEU A 258 -0.53 -12.49 -7.13
C LEU A 258 -1.07 -11.10 -6.74
N GLN A 259 -2.26 -11.05 -6.14
CA GLN A 259 -2.81 -9.79 -5.66
C GLN A 259 -1.93 -9.18 -4.56
N GLU A 260 -1.46 -10.00 -3.63
CA GLU A 260 -0.54 -9.55 -2.58
C GLU A 260 0.77 -9.03 -3.17
N ALA A 261 1.37 -9.73 -4.14
CA ALA A 261 2.59 -9.32 -4.83
C ALA A 261 2.43 -7.99 -5.59
N VAL A 262 1.25 -7.75 -6.18
CA VAL A 262 0.91 -6.46 -6.80
C VAL A 262 0.71 -5.37 -5.73
N PHE A 263 0.06 -5.68 -4.61
CA PHE A 263 -0.15 -4.72 -3.51
C PHE A 263 1.15 -4.35 -2.78
N SER A 264 2.10 -5.30 -2.70
CA SER A 264 3.45 -5.00 -2.17
C SER A 264 4.25 -4.08 -3.09
N GLY A 265 3.85 -3.92 -4.35
CA GLY A 265 4.55 -3.13 -5.36
C GLY A 265 5.72 -3.86 -6.01
N LEU A 266 5.93 -5.15 -5.72
CA LEU A 266 6.97 -5.97 -6.36
C LEU A 266 6.57 -6.43 -7.76
N LEU A 267 5.28 -6.71 -7.96
CA LEU A 267 4.71 -6.94 -9.28
C LEU A 267 3.81 -5.79 -9.71
N SER A 268 3.70 -5.58 -11.00
CA SER A 268 2.74 -4.68 -11.64
C SER A 268 1.83 -5.48 -12.57
N ARG A 269 0.59 -5.05 -12.67
CA ARG A 269 -0.39 -5.61 -13.59
C ARG A 269 -0.89 -4.54 -14.54
N ASP A 270 -0.76 -4.78 -15.83
CA ASP A 270 -1.35 -3.98 -16.88
C ASP A 270 -2.24 -4.87 -17.74
N ARG A 271 -3.58 -4.71 -17.61
CA ARG A 271 -4.58 -5.61 -18.20
C ARG A 271 -4.33 -7.07 -17.82
N ASP A 272 -3.86 -7.90 -18.78
CA ASP A 272 -3.56 -9.32 -18.59
C ASP A 272 -2.07 -9.62 -18.41
N ASP A 273 -1.21 -8.58 -18.52
CA ASP A 273 0.23 -8.70 -18.33
C ASP A 273 0.61 -8.51 -16.87
N VAL A 274 1.27 -9.51 -16.31
CA VAL A 274 1.85 -9.46 -14.96
C VAL A 274 3.37 -9.48 -15.09
N ARG A 275 4.02 -8.49 -14.52
CA ARG A 275 5.47 -8.35 -14.59
C ARG A 275 6.06 -7.79 -13.32
N PHE A 276 7.35 -7.96 -13.12
CA PHE A 276 8.06 -7.23 -12.08
C PHE A 276 7.96 -5.72 -12.30
N SER A 277 7.62 -4.99 -11.25
CA SER A 277 7.51 -3.52 -11.30
C SER A 277 8.85 -2.86 -11.65
N ASN A 278 9.95 -3.58 -11.40
CA ASN A 278 11.30 -3.09 -11.55
C ASN A 278 12.24 -4.28 -11.79
N THR A 279 13.11 -4.18 -12.79
CA THR A 279 14.06 -5.26 -13.12
C THR A 279 15.10 -5.48 -12.01
N LEU A 280 15.49 -4.42 -11.28
CA LEU A 280 16.42 -4.54 -10.16
C LEU A 280 15.75 -5.21 -8.94
N PHE A 281 14.46 -5.04 -8.71
CA PHE A 281 13.72 -5.80 -7.69
C PHE A 281 13.80 -7.29 -7.97
N ARG A 282 13.50 -7.68 -9.23
CA ARG A 282 13.64 -9.06 -9.66
C ARG A 282 15.07 -9.58 -9.42
N GLN A 283 16.09 -8.80 -9.76
CA GLN A 283 17.49 -9.20 -9.58
C GLN A 283 17.81 -9.48 -8.10
N VAL A 284 17.45 -8.58 -7.19
CA VAL A 284 17.69 -8.79 -5.74
C VAL A 284 16.95 -10.03 -5.22
N ILE A 285 15.72 -10.28 -5.69
CA ILE A 285 14.96 -11.47 -5.33
C ILE A 285 15.65 -12.73 -5.85
N LEU A 286 16.08 -12.72 -7.10
CA LEU A 286 16.80 -13.83 -7.73
C LEU A 286 18.10 -14.15 -7.00
N ASP A 287 18.89 -13.12 -6.65
CA ASP A 287 20.18 -13.26 -5.97
C ASP A 287 20.04 -13.76 -4.52
N SER A 288 18.84 -13.68 -3.94
CA SER A 288 18.55 -14.23 -2.61
C SER A 288 18.42 -15.76 -2.61
N MET A 289 18.34 -16.40 -3.78
CA MET A 289 18.23 -17.86 -3.92
C MET A 289 19.56 -18.53 -4.27
N PRO A 290 19.83 -19.73 -3.71
CA PRO A 290 20.96 -20.53 -4.15
C PRO A 290 20.90 -20.86 -5.65
N ALA A 291 22.04 -20.87 -6.32
CA ALA A 291 22.13 -21.16 -7.77
C ALA A 291 21.57 -22.55 -8.15
N SER A 292 21.70 -23.54 -7.25
CA SER A 292 21.10 -24.86 -7.44
C SER A 292 19.58 -24.85 -7.50
N ALA A 293 18.94 -24.05 -6.62
CA ALA A 293 17.49 -23.87 -6.62
C ALA A 293 17.01 -23.15 -7.89
N GLN A 294 17.73 -22.08 -8.29
CA GLN A 294 17.45 -21.38 -9.56
C GLN A 294 17.54 -22.34 -10.76
N ALA A 295 18.58 -23.21 -10.81
CA ALA A 295 18.75 -24.17 -11.89
C ALA A 295 17.64 -25.25 -11.91
N ALA A 296 17.15 -25.67 -10.75
CA ALA A 296 16.04 -26.62 -10.65
C ALA A 296 14.74 -26.03 -11.18
N ILE A 297 14.40 -24.79 -10.80
CA ILE A 297 13.22 -24.08 -11.27
C ILE A 297 13.31 -23.83 -12.77
N ARG A 298 14.47 -23.43 -13.32
CA ARG A 298 14.65 -23.26 -14.76
C ARG A 298 14.39 -24.54 -15.54
N ARG A 299 14.89 -25.70 -15.08
CA ARG A 299 14.62 -27.00 -15.73
C ARG A 299 13.14 -27.30 -15.78
N GLN A 300 12.43 -27.09 -14.67
CA GLN A 300 10.99 -27.32 -14.61
C GLN A 300 10.22 -26.39 -15.59
N ALA A 301 10.62 -25.13 -15.68
CA ALA A 301 10.06 -24.19 -16.65
C ALA A 301 10.34 -24.59 -18.09
N ASP A 302 11.54 -25.06 -18.40
CA ASP A 302 11.90 -25.53 -19.74
C ASP A 302 11.13 -26.81 -20.13
N GLU A 303 10.87 -27.72 -19.19
CA GLU A 303 9.99 -28.88 -19.40
C GLU A 303 8.54 -28.46 -19.70
N TYR A 304 8.02 -27.44 -19.01
CA TYR A 304 6.70 -26.87 -19.31
C TYR A 304 6.65 -26.31 -20.73
N ARG A 305 7.63 -25.47 -21.11
CA ARG A 305 7.72 -24.87 -22.45
C ARG A 305 7.82 -25.94 -23.54
N ALA A 306 8.64 -26.98 -23.32
CA ALA A 306 8.77 -28.11 -24.28
C ALA A 306 7.45 -28.86 -24.46
N ARG A 307 6.69 -29.10 -23.38
CA ARG A 307 5.36 -29.75 -23.47
C ARG A 307 4.37 -28.89 -24.26
N GLN A 308 4.37 -27.58 -24.04
CA GLN A 308 3.48 -26.66 -24.77
C GLN A 308 3.84 -26.57 -26.25
N PHE A 309 5.13 -26.55 -26.58
CA PHE A 309 5.58 -26.53 -27.97
C PHE A 309 5.27 -27.84 -28.71
N GLY A 310 5.45 -29.01 -28.05
CA GLY A 310 5.07 -30.33 -28.60
C GLY A 310 3.57 -30.44 -28.86
N ALA A 311 2.75 -30.00 -27.92
CA ALA A 311 1.29 -29.99 -28.08
C ALA A 311 0.80 -29.10 -29.24
N SER A 312 1.50 -27.97 -29.47
CA SER A 312 1.20 -27.06 -30.59
C SER A 312 1.51 -27.70 -31.95
N LEU A 313 2.56 -28.53 -32.05
CA LEU A 313 2.92 -29.26 -33.28
C LEU A 313 1.96 -30.43 -33.56
N GLU A 314 1.51 -31.13 -32.52
CA GLU A 314 0.53 -32.22 -32.66
C GLU A 314 -0.87 -31.70 -33.03
N GLY A 315 -1.26 -30.52 -32.52
CA GLY A 315 -2.51 -29.85 -32.88
C GLY A 315 -2.53 -29.36 -34.33
N ALA A 316 -1.38 -28.93 -34.86
CA ALA A 316 -1.24 -28.51 -36.26
C ALA A 316 -1.21 -29.68 -37.24
N GLY A 317 -0.84 -30.88 -36.77
CA GLY A 317 -0.76 -32.10 -37.62
C GLY A 317 -2.07 -32.87 -37.83
N ARG A 318 -3.14 -32.56 -37.07
CA ARG A 318 -4.44 -33.27 -37.19
C ARG A 318 -5.49 -32.55 -38.04
N GLY A 319 -5.11 -31.49 -38.78
CA GLY A 319 -6.01 -30.69 -39.63
C GLY A 319 -5.82 -30.89 -41.13
N THR A 320 -5.68 -32.17 -41.65
CA THR A 320 -5.74 -32.40 -43.09
C THR A 320 -6.87 -33.32 -43.43
N GLY A 321 -8.08 -32.81 -43.53
CA GLY A 321 -9.16 -33.34 -44.38
C GLY A 321 -9.39 -32.32 -45.52
N PRO A 322 -9.67 -32.80 -46.73
CA PRO A 322 -9.74 -31.92 -47.90
C PRO A 322 -11.12 -31.28 -48.03
N ASP A 323 -11.27 -30.05 -47.58
CA ASP A 323 -12.33 -29.18 -48.08
C ASP A 323 -11.87 -27.73 -47.96
N ARG A 324 -11.43 -27.20 -49.09
CA ARG A 324 -11.17 -25.77 -49.30
C ARG A 324 -12.45 -25.08 -49.75
N PRO A 325 -12.88 -24.01 -49.14
CA PRO A 325 -13.43 -22.86 -49.89
C PRO A 325 -12.43 -21.70 -49.93
N ALA A 326 -12.44 -21.06 -51.09
CA ALA A 326 -11.55 -19.97 -51.50
C ALA A 326 -11.57 -18.71 -50.62
N PRO A 327 -10.52 -17.86 -50.72
CA PRO A 327 -10.41 -16.68 -49.87
C PRO A 327 -11.30 -15.55 -50.35
N LEU A 328 -12.11 -15.02 -49.44
CA LEU A 328 -12.80 -13.74 -49.67
C LEU A 328 -11.87 -12.60 -49.19
N ALA A 329 -11.49 -11.78 -50.17
CA ALA A 329 -10.80 -10.53 -49.98
C ALA A 329 -11.73 -9.48 -49.29
N GLY A 330 -11.17 -8.71 -48.35
CA GLY A 330 -11.86 -7.55 -47.80
C GLY A 330 -11.53 -7.27 -46.33
N GLY A 331 -10.29 -6.93 -46.03
CA GLY A 331 -9.92 -6.43 -44.73
C GLY A 331 -10.43 -5.01 -44.50
N ARG A 332 -11.42 -4.85 -43.64
CA ARG A 332 -11.84 -3.55 -43.12
C ARG A 332 -11.17 -3.31 -41.77
N VAL A 333 -10.26 -2.36 -41.77
CA VAL A 333 -9.63 -1.84 -40.54
C VAL A 333 -10.70 -1.17 -39.70
N ILE A 334 -11.05 -1.74 -38.56
CA ILE A 334 -11.90 -1.10 -37.56
C ILE A 334 -11.01 -0.30 -36.61
N ARG A 335 -11.09 1.01 -36.72
CA ARG A 335 -10.56 1.95 -35.72
C ARG A 335 -11.46 1.86 -34.47
N PRO A 336 -10.90 1.81 -33.25
CA PRO A 336 -11.72 1.94 -32.05
C PRO A 336 -12.12 3.39 -31.85
N GLU A 337 -13.42 3.63 -31.77
CA GLU A 337 -14.01 4.89 -31.33
C GLU A 337 -13.92 5.08 -29.81
N PRO A 338 -13.88 6.32 -29.30
CA PRO A 338 -13.72 6.60 -27.87
C PRO A 338 -15.03 6.33 -27.12
N TYR A 339 -14.94 5.59 -26.04
CA TYR A 339 -16.06 5.31 -25.14
C TYR A 339 -16.58 6.58 -24.48
N ALA A 340 -17.79 6.95 -24.84
CA ALA A 340 -18.60 7.95 -24.15
C ALA A 340 -19.10 7.36 -22.82
N SER A 341 -19.03 8.18 -21.80
CA SER A 341 -19.61 8.01 -20.47
C SER A 341 -21.11 7.74 -20.58
N THR A 342 -21.58 6.59 -20.10
CA THR A 342 -22.98 6.41 -19.75
C THR A 342 -23.12 6.19 -18.26
N ALA A 343 -23.75 7.17 -17.62
CA ALA A 343 -24.27 7.11 -16.27
C ALA A 343 -25.44 6.10 -16.20
N GLY A 344 -25.48 5.34 -15.12
CA GLY A 344 -26.70 4.87 -14.51
C GLY A 344 -27.33 3.60 -15.07
N VAL A 345 -27.02 2.44 -14.46
CA VAL A 345 -28.03 1.39 -14.20
C VAL A 345 -27.71 0.75 -12.85
N VAL A 346 -28.61 0.99 -11.90
CA VAL A 346 -28.69 0.30 -10.61
C VAL A 346 -29.49 -1.00 -10.83
N PRO A 347 -28.99 -2.18 -10.47
CA PRO A 347 -29.85 -3.35 -10.34
C PRO A 347 -30.59 -3.32 -9.01
N ARG A 348 -31.90 -3.41 -9.09
CA ARG A 348 -32.83 -3.58 -7.96
C ARG A 348 -32.67 -4.96 -7.31
N GLY A 349 -32.69 -4.96 -6.02
CA GLY A 349 -33.00 -5.83 -4.93
C GLY A 349 -33.40 -7.27 -5.17
N PHE A 350 -32.88 -8.10 -4.24
CA PHE A 350 -33.57 -9.30 -3.74
C PHE A 350 -34.04 -9.01 -2.31
N PRO A 351 -35.25 -9.48 -1.94
CA PRO A 351 -35.88 -9.18 -0.66
C PRO A 351 -35.68 -10.31 0.36
N GLY A 352 -35.75 -9.91 1.63
CA GLY A 352 -35.98 -10.78 2.81
C GLY A 352 -34.67 -11.16 3.50
N GLU A 353 -34.49 -10.99 4.76
CA GLU A 353 -35.43 -11.06 5.87
C GLU A 353 -35.00 -10.07 6.97
N ALA A 354 -35.97 -9.43 7.53
CA ALA A 354 -35.92 -8.54 8.67
C ALA A 354 -35.98 -9.33 9.98
N GLU A 355 -35.68 -8.59 11.04
CA GLU A 355 -36.07 -8.83 12.44
C GLU A 355 -35.25 -9.82 13.26
N ALA A 356 -34.38 -9.25 14.11
CA ALA A 356 -34.47 -9.58 15.53
C ALA A 356 -33.71 -8.54 16.40
N ALA A 357 -34.53 -7.70 17.00
CA ALA A 357 -34.56 -7.40 18.42
C ALA A 357 -33.39 -6.58 19.01
N ASP A 358 -33.68 -5.30 19.03
CA ASP A 358 -33.45 -4.37 20.14
C ASP A 358 -33.65 -5.07 21.51
N ARG A 359 -32.59 -5.23 22.29
CA ARG A 359 -32.64 -5.47 23.72
C ARG A 359 -31.62 -4.59 24.41
N GLU A 360 -32.08 -3.41 24.81
CA GLU A 360 -31.53 -2.67 25.94
C GLU A 360 -31.43 -3.60 27.16
N VAL A 361 -30.19 -3.91 27.55
CA VAL A 361 -29.91 -4.45 28.88
C VAL A 361 -29.50 -3.28 29.77
N ARG A 362 -30.49 -2.84 30.59
CA ARG A 362 -30.24 -2.00 31.77
C ARG A 362 -29.21 -2.71 32.66
N ARG A 363 -28.10 -2.05 32.94
CA ARG A 363 -27.19 -2.44 34.03
C ARG A 363 -27.62 -1.75 35.31
N ASP A 364 -28.01 -2.57 36.28
CA ASP A 364 -28.14 -2.14 37.67
C ASP A 364 -26.74 -1.89 38.28
N PRO A 365 -26.61 -0.87 39.13
CA PRO A 365 -25.37 -0.59 39.83
C PRO A 365 -25.38 -1.22 41.22
N ALA A 366 -24.75 -2.39 41.38
CA ALA A 366 -24.27 -2.85 42.69
C ALA A 366 -23.38 -4.07 42.49
N ASP A 367 -22.04 -3.90 42.60
CA ASP A 367 -21.22 -4.63 43.54
C ASP A 367 -19.79 -4.11 43.45
N GLY A 368 -19.40 -3.32 44.41
CA GLY A 368 -18.03 -2.91 44.65
C GLY A 368 -17.27 -4.01 45.35
N ALA A 369 -16.22 -4.52 44.72
CA ALA A 369 -15.11 -5.17 45.37
C ALA A 369 -13.86 -5.06 44.48
N GLY A 370 -12.91 -4.24 44.88
CA GLY A 370 -11.45 -4.40 44.70
C GLY A 370 -10.94 -4.62 43.29
N ALA A 371 -11.25 -3.75 42.35
CA ALA A 371 -10.57 -3.76 41.07
C ALA A 371 -9.25 -2.96 41.17
N ALA A 372 -8.11 -3.63 40.94
CA ALA A 372 -6.83 -2.97 40.75
C ALA A 372 -6.91 -1.95 39.60
N PRO A 373 -6.16 -0.84 39.63
CA PRO A 373 -6.33 0.26 38.70
C PRO A 373 -6.20 -0.22 37.25
N PRO A 374 -7.10 0.21 36.36
CA PRO A 374 -7.02 -0.13 34.94
C PRO A 374 -5.73 0.43 34.34
N ILE A 375 -5.11 -0.29 33.40
CA ILE A 375 -3.96 0.22 32.64
C ILE A 375 -4.41 1.51 31.95
N PRO A 376 -3.80 2.68 32.21
CA PRO A 376 -4.20 3.93 31.60
C PRO A 376 -4.21 3.81 30.07
N GLY A 377 -5.32 4.20 29.43
CA GLY A 377 -5.47 4.12 27.97
C GLY A 377 -5.91 2.76 27.41
N TRP A 378 -6.05 1.71 28.22
CA TRP A 378 -6.48 0.39 27.74
C TRP A 378 -7.93 0.37 27.26
N ASP A 379 -8.80 1.13 27.95
CA ASP A 379 -10.21 1.27 27.60
C ASP A 379 -10.46 2.04 26.30
N HIS A 380 -9.42 2.67 25.75
CA HIS A 380 -9.46 3.34 24.45
C HIS A 380 -9.04 2.43 23.29
N LEU A 381 -8.64 1.18 23.57
CA LEU A 381 -8.29 0.22 22.55
C LEU A 381 -9.54 -0.46 22.00
N THR A 382 -9.61 -0.58 20.67
CA THR A 382 -10.65 -1.40 20.02
C THR A 382 -10.43 -2.89 20.33
N GLU A 383 -11.46 -3.71 20.24
CA GLU A 383 -11.36 -5.18 20.46
C GLU A 383 -10.23 -5.81 19.63
N LYS A 384 -10.09 -5.37 18.38
CA LYS A 384 -9.02 -5.82 17.48
C LYS A 384 -7.63 -5.40 17.96
N GLN A 385 -7.49 -4.20 18.50
CA GLN A 385 -6.24 -3.72 19.08
C GLN A 385 -5.88 -4.46 20.37
N VAL A 386 -6.87 -4.73 21.23
CA VAL A 386 -6.71 -5.57 22.43
C VAL A 386 -6.23 -6.97 22.06
N LEU A 387 -6.81 -7.58 21.02
CA LEU A 387 -6.40 -8.90 20.55
C LEU A 387 -4.95 -8.88 20.02
N ILE A 388 -4.58 -7.88 19.21
CA ILE A 388 -3.21 -7.70 18.73
C ILE A 388 -2.24 -7.46 19.89
N ALA A 389 -2.60 -6.63 20.87
CA ALA A 389 -1.78 -6.40 22.07
C ALA A 389 -1.53 -7.71 22.84
N ARG A 390 -2.57 -8.52 23.04
CA ARG A 390 -2.47 -9.84 23.69
C ARG A 390 -1.50 -10.79 22.96
N LEU A 391 -1.67 -10.93 21.66
CA LEU A 391 -0.79 -11.78 20.84
C LEU A 391 0.67 -11.25 20.85
N THR A 392 0.82 -9.93 20.90
CA THR A 392 2.13 -9.28 21.00
C THR A 392 2.83 -9.61 22.33
N VAL A 393 2.10 -9.59 23.43
CA VAL A 393 2.62 -9.95 24.77
C VAL A 393 2.98 -11.43 24.86
N GLN A 394 2.26 -12.29 24.13
CA GLN A 394 2.60 -13.72 24.00
C GLN A 394 3.89 -13.98 23.22
N GLY A 395 4.56 -12.94 22.72
CA GLY A 395 5.82 -13.05 22.01
C GLY A 395 5.71 -13.25 20.49
N LEU A 396 4.49 -13.29 19.92
CA LEU A 396 4.31 -13.54 18.49
C LEU A 396 4.82 -12.35 17.67
N THR A 397 5.53 -12.64 16.59
CA THR A 397 5.96 -11.64 15.61
C THR A 397 4.76 -11.03 14.87
N ASN A 398 4.93 -9.87 14.25
CA ASN A 398 3.87 -9.24 13.46
C ASN A 398 3.34 -10.15 12.34
N LYS A 399 4.18 -11.02 11.82
CA LYS A 399 3.84 -12.01 10.78
C LYS A 399 2.94 -13.12 11.34
N GLU A 400 3.26 -13.65 12.51
CA GLU A 400 2.44 -14.67 13.17
C GLU A 400 1.10 -14.13 13.65
N ILE A 401 1.07 -12.90 14.17
CA ILE A 401 -0.18 -12.19 14.52
C ILE A 401 -1.03 -11.98 13.26
N ALA A 402 -0.41 -11.55 12.18
CA ALA A 402 -1.07 -11.35 10.89
C ALA A 402 -1.70 -12.65 10.37
N GLY A 403 -0.99 -13.78 10.44
CA GLY A 403 -1.50 -15.08 10.04
C GLY A 403 -2.70 -15.53 10.88
N ARG A 404 -2.67 -15.31 12.22
CA ARG A 404 -3.77 -15.68 13.11
C ARG A 404 -5.03 -14.83 12.94
N LEU A 405 -4.86 -13.56 12.57
CA LEU A 405 -5.97 -12.60 12.47
C LEU A 405 -6.41 -12.33 11.02
N TYR A 406 -5.86 -13.07 10.07
CA TYR A 406 -6.08 -12.85 8.62
C TYR A 406 -5.82 -11.40 8.20
N LEU A 407 -4.75 -10.81 8.74
CA LEU A 407 -4.30 -9.45 8.46
C LEU A 407 -2.96 -9.46 7.72
N SER A 408 -2.58 -8.31 7.15
CA SER A 408 -1.20 -8.13 6.69
C SER A 408 -0.28 -7.78 7.89
N PRO A 409 1.02 -8.16 7.87
CA PRO A 409 1.99 -7.73 8.88
C PRO A 409 2.07 -6.20 9.01
N HIS A 410 1.81 -5.49 7.92
CA HIS A 410 1.76 -4.03 7.89
C HIS A 410 0.55 -3.49 8.67
N THR A 411 -0.61 -4.13 8.53
CA THR A 411 -1.81 -3.80 9.29
C THR A 411 -1.59 -4.04 10.79
N VAL A 412 -0.92 -5.15 11.15
CA VAL A 412 -0.53 -5.43 12.55
C VAL A 412 0.41 -4.35 13.07
N ASN A 413 1.43 -3.96 12.30
CA ASN A 413 2.35 -2.88 12.67
C ASN A 413 1.64 -1.54 12.85
N TYR A 414 0.67 -1.24 11.99
CA TYR A 414 -0.20 -0.06 12.13
C TYR A 414 -0.97 -0.07 13.45
N HIS A 415 -1.65 -1.18 13.77
CA HIS A 415 -2.36 -1.30 15.03
C HIS A 415 -1.43 -1.21 16.24
N LEU A 416 -0.23 -1.81 16.18
CA LEU A 416 0.76 -1.71 17.25
C LEU A 416 1.19 -0.26 17.52
N ARG A 417 1.39 0.54 16.49
CA ARG A 417 1.68 1.97 16.65
C ARG A 417 0.54 2.72 17.34
N LYS A 418 -0.71 2.43 16.97
CA LYS A 418 -1.89 3.01 17.63
C LYS A 418 -2.00 2.56 19.09
N ILE A 419 -1.74 1.29 19.39
CA ILE A 419 -1.69 0.76 20.75
C ILE A 419 -0.60 1.47 21.57
N PHE A 420 0.60 1.61 21.01
CA PHE A 420 1.70 2.30 21.70
C PHE A 420 1.37 3.75 22.00
N GLN A 421 0.71 4.44 21.08
CA GLN A 421 0.24 5.81 21.26
C GLN A 421 -0.84 5.90 22.34
N ALA A 422 -1.86 5.03 22.29
CA ALA A 422 -2.96 5.02 23.26
C ALA A 422 -2.48 4.71 24.69
N LEU A 423 -1.50 3.82 24.82
CA LEU A 423 -0.90 3.43 26.10
C LEU A 423 0.28 4.30 26.52
N SER A 424 0.64 5.34 25.71
CA SER A 424 1.79 6.22 25.94
C SER A 424 3.13 5.49 26.13
N ILE A 425 3.32 4.39 25.39
CA ILE A 425 4.56 3.57 25.38
C ILE A 425 5.31 3.69 24.05
N ARG A 426 6.59 3.37 24.04
CA ARG A 426 7.45 3.58 22.86
C ARG A 426 7.84 2.28 22.14
N SER A 427 7.70 1.16 22.79
CA SER A 427 8.21 -0.12 22.26
C SER A 427 7.34 -1.31 22.62
N ARG A 428 7.54 -2.41 21.88
CA ARG A 428 6.97 -3.71 22.17
C ARG A 428 7.37 -4.22 23.56
N THR A 429 8.60 -3.97 23.97
CA THR A 429 9.13 -4.35 25.29
C THR A 429 8.40 -3.60 26.40
N ASP A 430 8.04 -2.34 26.17
CA ASP A 430 7.27 -1.56 27.15
C ASP A 430 5.85 -2.10 27.28
N LEU A 431 5.21 -2.54 26.18
CA LEU A 431 3.90 -3.19 26.23
C LEU A 431 3.94 -4.46 27.09
N VAL A 432 4.96 -5.30 26.90
CA VAL A 432 5.16 -6.51 27.69
C VAL A 432 5.37 -6.17 29.17
N ARG A 433 6.22 -5.19 29.48
CA ARG A 433 6.45 -4.73 30.87
C ARG A 433 5.17 -4.21 31.52
N LEU A 434 4.43 -3.34 30.82
CA LEU A 434 3.20 -2.73 31.33
C LEU A 434 2.15 -3.80 31.67
N THR A 435 1.97 -4.78 30.80
CA THR A 435 1.00 -5.87 31.01
C THR A 435 1.43 -6.84 32.11
N HIS A 436 2.74 -7.13 32.23
CA HIS A 436 3.26 -7.96 33.32
C HIS A 436 3.20 -7.26 34.69
N SER A 437 3.43 -5.94 34.75
CA SER A 437 3.26 -5.15 35.98
C SER A 437 1.82 -5.19 36.45
N ALA A 438 0.86 -4.91 35.57
CA ALA A 438 -0.57 -4.96 35.87
C ALA A 438 -1.06 -6.37 36.25
N ALA A 439 -0.47 -7.42 35.68
CA ALA A 439 -0.77 -8.81 36.06
C ALA A 439 -0.22 -9.17 37.46
N ARG A 440 0.97 -8.67 37.84
CA ARG A 440 1.55 -8.86 39.18
C ARG A 440 0.75 -8.17 40.28
N GLU A 441 0.30 -6.95 40.04
CA GLU A 441 -0.53 -6.19 40.95
C GLU A 441 -1.88 -6.87 41.19
N ARG A 442 -2.46 -7.52 40.18
CA ARG A 442 -3.69 -8.32 40.30
C ARG A 442 -3.46 -9.66 41.01
N ALA A 443 -2.35 -10.34 40.76
CA ALA A 443 -2.01 -11.58 41.47
C ALA A 443 -1.81 -11.35 42.97
N GLY A 444 -1.30 -10.19 43.37
CA GLY A 444 -1.21 -9.75 44.76
C GLY A 444 -2.55 -9.42 45.42
N ALA A 445 -3.62 -9.18 44.61
CA ALA A 445 -4.98 -8.84 45.05
C ALA A 445 -5.99 -10.01 44.90
N GLY A 446 -5.53 -11.24 44.60
CA GLY A 446 -6.38 -12.44 44.55
C GLY A 446 -7.21 -12.66 43.28
N GLY A 447 -6.93 -11.96 42.19
CA GLY A 447 -7.66 -12.07 40.92
C GLY A 447 -6.85 -12.71 39.78
N THR A 448 -7.31 -13.85 39.25
CA THR A 448 -6.76 -14.50 38.05
C THR A 448 -7.61 -14.10 36.84
N GLY A 449 -7.16 -13.13 36.01
CA GLY A 449 -7.83 -12.74 34.76
C GLY A 449 -7.15 -11.59 34.08
N TRP A 450 -7.11 -11.59 32.74
CA TRP A 450 -6.64 -10.47 31.89
C TRP A 450 -7.59 -9.27 31.97
N PRO A 451 -7.13 -8.00 31.79
CA PRO A 451 -8.00 -6.83 31.69
C PRO A 451 -8.94 -6.99 30.48
N GLY A 452 -10.25 -7.07 30.72
CA GLY A 452 -11.25 -7.12 29.66
C GLY A 452 -11.78 -8.54 29.32
N GLU A 453 -11.71 -9.53 30.21
CA GLU A 453 -12.46 -10.78 30.02
C GLU A 453 -13.96 -10.60 30.30
N THR A 454 -14.71 -10.28 29.26
CA THR A 454 -16.06 -10.81 29.08
C THR A 454 -15.91 -12.13 28.33
N ARG A 455 -16.34 -13.22 28.93
CA ARG A 455 -16.40 -14.55 28.31
C ARG A 455 -17.15 -14.46 26.98
N VAL A 456 -16.47 -14.78 25.88
CA VAL A 456 -17.12 -15.11 24.61
C VAL A 456 -17.01 -16.63 24.48
N PRO A 457 -18.11 -17.38 24.33
CA PRO A 457 -18.05 -18.82 24.06
C PRO A 457 -17.47 -19.05 22.64
N PHE A 458 -16.80 -20.17 22.49
CA PHE A 458 -16.18 -20.68 21.27
C PHE A 458 -17.16 -20.83 20.11
#